data_73eb7b8255beb08e888db95242c47423
#
_entry.id   73eb7b8255beb08e888db95242c47423
#
_cell.length_a   1.000
_cell.length_b   1.000
_cell.length_c   1.000
_cell.angle_alpha   90.00
_cell.angle_beta   90.00
_cell.angle_gamma   90.00
#
_symmetry.space_group_name_H-M   'P 1'
#
loop_
_entity.id
_entity.type
_entity.pdbx_description
1 polymer ?
#
loop_
_entity_poly.entity_id
_entity_poly.type
_entity_poly.pdbx_seq_one_letter_code
_entity_poly.pdbx_strand_id
1 'polypeptide(L)'
;MEKIYIVVVHQVEDFAELALSAKPFSSIDKAKEYFNSIVEDERSNANKKDWEIETDTDVCFCAFEEGRYTENHSFVELREEEIN
;
A
#
# COMPACT_ATOMS: atom_id res chain seq x y z
N MET A 1 -15.98 17.93 13.25
CA MET A 1 -15.77 16.55 12.81
C MET A 1 -14.31 16.22 12.74
N GLU A 2 -13.95 15.13 13.35
CA GLU A 2 -12.56 14.68 13.33
C GLU A 2 -12.34 13.76 12.12
N LYS A 3 -11.13 13.77 11.64
CA LYS A 3 -10.73 12.87 10.56
C LYS A 3 -9.63 11.94 11.06
N ILE A 4 -9.65 10.72 10.55
CA ILE A 4 -8.60 9.76 10.77
C ILE A 4 -8.04 9.34 9.42
N TYR A 5 -6.76 9.08 9.38
CA TYR A 5 -6.07 8.65 8.15
C TYR A 5 -5.60 7.23 8.37
N ILE A 6 -5.94 6.34 7.45
CA ILE A 6 -5.62 4.92 7.58
C ILE A 6 -4.73 4.49 6.42
N VAL A 7 -3.59 3.90 6.74
CA VAL A 7 -2.71 3.31 5.74
C VAL A 7 -2.98 1.81 5.72
N VAL A 8 -3.48 1.33 4.59
CA VAL A 8 -3.80 -0.07 4.36
C VAL A 8 -2.70 -0.71 3.53
N VAL A 9 -2.19 -1.86 3.99
CA VAL A 9 -1.16 -2.62 3.28
C VAL A 9 -1.65 -4.04 3.07
N HIS A 10 -1.57 -4.53 1.85
CA HIS A 10 -1.89 -5.91 1.53
C HIS A 10 -0.85 -6.45 0.56
N GLN A 11 -0.15 -7.50 0.97
CA GLN A 11 0.91 -8.12 0.18
C GLN A 11 0.71 -9.62 0.11
N VAL A 12 0.77 -10.16 -1.11
CA VAL A 12 0.65 -11.59 -1.36
C VAL A 12 1.80 -12.02 -2.25
N GLU A 13 2.47 -13.11 -1.89
CA GLU A 13 3.53 -13.70 -2.70
C GLU A 13 3.38 -15.22 -2.68
N ASP A 14 3.33 -15.83 -3.85
CA ASP A 14 3.13 -17.28 -4.04
C ASP A 14 1.90 -17.80 -3.29
N PHE A 15 0.77 -17.07 -3.42
CA PHE A 15 -0.50 -17.33 -2.74
C PHE A 15 -0.45 -17.15 -1.21
N ALA A 16 0.71 -16.81 -0.65
CA ALA A 16 0.83 -16.59 0.78
C ALA A 16 0.64 -15.10 1.09
N GLU A 17 -0.27 -14.79 2.00
CA GLU A 17 -0.46 -13.44 2.48
C GLU A 17 0.69 -13.07 3.40
N LEU A 18 1.58 -12.18 2.92
CA LEU A 18 2.74 -11.73 3.69
C LEU A 18 2.41 -10.62 4.66
N ALA A 19 1.48 -9.75 4.29
CA ALA A 19 1.09 -8.63 5.13
C ALA A 19 -0.36 -8.24 4.84
N LEU A 20 -1.10 -8.01 5.91
CA LEU A 20 -2.42 -7.39 5.84
C LEU A 20 -2.53 -6.52 7.09
N SER A 21 -2.51 -5.21 6.90
CA SER A 21 -2.59 -4.28 8.02
C SER A 21 -3.35 -3.02 7.66
N ALA A 22 -3.93 -2.40 8.67
CA ALA A 22 -4.59 -1.10 8.54
C ALA A 22 -4.17 -0.28 9.76
N LYS A 23 -3.28 0.68 9.55
CA LYS A 23 -2.73 1.49 10.64
C LYS A 23 -3.34 2.88 10.64
N PRO A 24 -4.00 3.29 11.75
CA PRO A 24 -4.61 4.62 11.84
C PRO A 24 -3.64 5.69 12.30
N PHE A 25 -3.88 6.90 11.84
CA PHE A 25 -3.13 8.09 12.23
C PHE A 25 -4.09 9.25 12.42
N SER A 26 -3.85 10.07 13.43
CA SER A 26 -4.62 11.30 13.65
C SER A 26 -4.07 12.47 12.82
N SER A 27 -2.85 12.35 12.33
CA SER A 27 -2.18 13.39 11.54
C SER A 27 -1.96 12.92 10.09
N ILE A 28 -2.37 13.74 9.14
CA ILE A 28 -2.14 13.43 7.73
C ILE A 28 -0.65 13.40 7.39
N ASP A 29 0.15 14.26 8.01
CA ASP A 29 1.59 14.31 7.76
C ASP A 29 2.28 13.01 8.17
N LYS A 30 1.92 12.48 9.35
CA LYS A 30 2.46 11.20 9.81
C LYS A 30 1.98 10.03 8.96
N ALA A 31 0.72 10.06 8.54
CA ALA A 31 0.17 9.04 7.67
C ALA A 31 0.90 9.02 6.31
N LYS A 32 1.14 10.19 5.73
CA LYS A 32 1.88 10.31 4.47
C LYS A 32 3.32 9.84 4.60
N GLU A 33 3.98 10.18 5.69
CA GLU A 33 5.35 9.74 5.94
C GLU A 33 5.42 8.22 6.01
N TYR A 34 4.50 7.60 6.74
CA TYR A 34 4.42 6.15 6.85
C TYR A 34 4.10 5.50 5.49
N PHE A 35 3.10 6.04 4.79
CA PHE A 35 2.71 5.57 3.46
C PHE A 35 3.89 5.62 2.49
N ASN A 36 4.58 6.76 2.43
CA ASN A 36 5.70 6.94 1.51
C ASN A 36 6.85 5.99 1.81
N SER A 37 7.14 5.73 3.10
CA SER A 37 8.22 4.81 3.46
C SER A 37 7.92 3.38 2.99
N ILE A 38 6.67 2.95 3.11
CA ILE A 38 6.25 1.62 2.63
C ILE A 38 6.30 1.56 1.11
N VAL A 39 5.77 2.59 0.44
CA VAL A 39 5.72 2.64 -1.02
C VAL A 39 7.12 2.62 -1.63
N GLU A 40 8.08 3.31 -1.02
CA GLU A 40 9.46 3.29 -1.50
C GLU A 40 10.04 1.87 -1.50
N ASP A 41 9.82 1.13 -0.40
CA ASP A 41 10.27 -0.25 -0.30
C ASP A 41 9.55 -1.14 -1.32
N GLU A 42 8.24 -0.98 -1.45
CA GLU A 42 7.46 -1.80 -2.37
C GLU A 42 7.78 -1.50 -3.83
N ARG A 43 8.03 -0.24 -4.16
CA ARG A 43 8.44 0.14 -5.51
C ARG A 43 9.79 -0.47 -5.86
N SER A 44 10.74 -0.42 -4.92
CA SER A 44 12.04 -1.04 -5.10
C SER A 44 11.93 -2.55 -5.32
N ASN A 45 11.10 -3.22 -4.51
CA ASN A 45 10.88 -4.66 -4.63
C ASN A 45 10.21 -5.02 -5.96
N ALA A 46 9.21 -4.25 -6.38
CA ALA A 46 8.52 -4.47 -7.65
C ALA A 46 9.50 -4.34 -8.82
N ASN A 47 10.37 -3.35 -8.78
CA ASN A 47 11.39 -3.17 -9.82
C ASN A 47 12.38 -4.33 -9.86
N LYS A 48 12.80 -4.83 -8.70
CA LYS A 48 13.71 -5.98 -8.62
C LYS A 48 13.09 -7.26 -9.15
N LYS A 49 11.78 -7.42 -8.93
CA LYS A 49 11.03 -8.61 -9.37
C LYS A 49 10.47 -8.47 -10.77
N ASP A 50 10.66 -7.31 -11.39
CA ASP A 50 10.12 -6.98 -12.71
C ASP A 50 8.58 -7.06 -12.75
N TRP A 51 7.95 -6.70 -11.66
CA TRP A 51 6.49 -6.62 -11.56
C TRP A 51 5.98 -5.36 -12.23
N GLU A 52 4.76 -5.43 -12.74
CA GLU A 52 4.10 -4.28 -13.34
C GLU A 52 3.56 -3.36 -12.25
N ILE A 53 3.85 -2.07 -12.34
CA ILE A 53 3.30 -1.06 -11.43
C ILE A 53 2.05 -0.49 -12.10
N GLU A 54 0.88 -0.87 -11.59
CA GLU A 54 -0.41 -0.43 -12.13
C GLU A 54 -0.78 0.97 -11.67
N THR A 55 -0.53 1.26 -10.39
CA THR A 55 -0.90 2.53 -9.78
C THR A 55 0.24 3.00 -8.89
N ASP A 56 0.62 4.25 -9.03
CA ASP A 56 1.66 4.86 -8.20
C ASP A 56 1.35 6.35 -8.04
N THR A 57 0.47 6.64 -7.09
CA THR A 57 0.06 8.00 -6.78
C THR A 57 0.46 8.34 -5.34
N ASP A 58 0.13 9.54 -4.89
CA ASP A 58 0.42 9.98 -3.52
C ASP A 58 -0.52 9.36 -2.48
N VAL A 59 -1.54 8.61 -2.91
CA VAL A 59 -2.48 7.94 -2.00
C VAL A 59 -2.68 6.46 -2.28
N CYS A 60 -2.10 5.92 -3.35
CA CYS A 60 -2.27 4.52 -3.71
C CYS A 60 -1.09 3.99 -4.50
N PHE A 61 -0.62 2.81 -4.13
CA PHE A 61 0.39 2.08 -4.87
C PHE A 61 -0.10 0.65 -5.08
N CYS A 62 0.00 0.16 -6.30
CA CYS A 62 -0.35 -1.22 -6.63
C CYS A 62 0.62 -1.77 -7.67
N ALA A 63 1.23 -2.90 -7.37
CA ALA A 63 2.11 -3.60 -8.29
C ALA A 63 1.78 -5.09 -8.26
N PHE A 64 1.98 -5.77 -9.37
CA PHE A 64 1.67 -7.18 -9.48
C PHE A 64 2.53 -7.86 -10.55
N GLU A 65 2.66 -9.18 -10.44
CA GLU A 65 3.29 -9.97 -11.48
C GLU A 65 2.29 -10.15 -12.63
N GLU A 66 2.69 -9.80 -13.85
CA GLU A 66 1.82 -9.88 -15.00
C GLU A 66 1.28 -11.30 -15.19
N GLY A 67 -0.07 -11.41 -15.33
CA GLY A 67 -0.75 -12.67 -15.45
C GLY A 67 -0.94 -13.43 -14.14
N ARG A 68 -0.42 -12.93 -13.02
CA ARG A 68 -0.46 -13.63 -11.74
C ARG A 68 -0.85 -12.70 -10.58
N TYR A 69 -1.79 -11.80 -10.82
CA TYR A 69 -2.21 -10.81 -9.83
C TYR A 69 -2.63 -11.42 -8.50
N THR A 70 -3.42 -12.49 -8.53
CA THR A 70 -3.93 -13.12 -7.31
C THR A 70 -2.86 -13.86 -6.51
N GLU A 71 -1.75 -14.22 -7.15
CA GLU A 71 -0.66 -14.96 -6.53
C GLU A 71 0.43 -14.03 -6.02
N ASN A 72 0.67 -12.93 -6.74
CA ASN A 72 1.77 -12.02 -6.46
C ASN A 72 1.33 -10.58 -6.68
N HIS A 73 1.06 -9.86 -5.60
CA HIS A 73 0.76 -8.43 -5.67
C HIS A 73 1.14 -7.70 -4.40
N SER A 74 1.29 -6.39 -4.53
CA SER A 74 1.51 -5.47 -3.41
C SER A 74 0.57 -4.29 -3.56
N PHE A 75 -0.14 -3.96 -2.49
CA PHE A 75 -1.12 -2.87 -2.48
C PHE A 75 -0.95 -2.05 -1.21
N VAL A 76 -0.83 -0.73 -1.39
CA VAL A 76 -0.75 0.22 -0.27
C VAL A 76 -1.68 1.38 -0.58
N GLU A 77 -2.53 1.75 0.37
CA GLU A 77 -3.49 2.84 0.19
C GLU A 77 -3.55 3.73 1.41
N LEU A 78 -3.59 5.04 1.17
CA LEU A 78 -3.84 6.03 2.22
C LEU A 78 -5.29 6.50 2.10
N ARG A 79 -6.09 6.24 3.12
CA ARG A 79 -7.51 6.58 3.18
C ARG A 79 -7.77 7.69 4.19
N GLU A 80 -8.73 8.54 3.88
CA GLU A 80 -9.22 9.54 4.80
C GLU A 80 -10.65 9.16 5.20
N GLU A 81 -10.88 9.04 6.51
CA GLU A 81 -12.19 8.68 7.04
C GLU A 81 -12.66 9.75 8.02
N GLU A 82 -13.96 10.05 8.00
CA GLU A 82 -14.53 10.96 8.97
C GLU A 82 -15.05 10.19 10.18
N ILE A 83 -14.80 10.74 11.36
CA ILE A 83 -15.29 10.19 12.62
C ILE A 83 -16.43 11.07 13.11
N ASN A 84 -17.59 10.51 13.27
CA ASN A 84 -18.76 11.21 13.81
C ASN A 84 -18.89 10.97 15.32
#